data_8c6bbeba10c6625245bf906065524402
#
_entry.id   8c6bbeba10c6625245bf906065524402
#
_cell.length_a   1.000
_cell.length_b   1.000
_cell.length_c   1.000
_cell.angle_alpha   90.00
_cell.angle_beta   90.00
_cell.angle_gamma   90.00
#
_symmetry.space_group_name_H-M   'P 1'
#
loop_
_entity.id
_entity.type
_entity.pdbx_description
1 polymer ?
#
loop_
_entity_poly.entity_id
_entity_poly.type
_entity_poly.pdbx_seq_one_letter_code
_entity_poly.pdbx_strand_id
1 'polypeptide(L)'
;MWTWLRGSGDNEMRVTIHQPQFLPWLGYLDKIDRADLFIVLETVQFKKNEWQNRNRIRTSEGWQWLTVPVLHRFGQRIHEVQINPTAAWREQHLRALEMHYARAPFRDRYLPDLRALYERPWANLSELNLAVIRWLLQAYGITTPIRCAGEFPAREEPTDRLIDLCRTVGATRYLAGPGADHYMDKPRFEASGVALEIQSFQHPTYRQVYDPFEPNLSAIDLLLCMGPEALSRLRDNRPTTLDAVGASR
;
A
#
# COMPACT_ATOMS: atom_id res chain seq x y z
N MET A 1 17.03 2.84 -23.92
CA MET A 1 16.03 3.35 -24.88
C MET A 1 14.96 2.28 -25.01
N TRP A 2 13.88 2.36 -24.20
CA TRP A 2 12.80 1.37 -24.17
C TRP A 2 11.61 1.98 -24.88
N THR A 3 11.38 1.55 -26.11
CA THR A 3 10.20 1.90 -26.89
C THR A 3 9.04 1.01 -26.47
N TRP A 4 8.11 1.56 -25.68
CA TRP A 4 6.80 0.96 -25.50
C TRP A 4 5.99 1.20 -26.78
N LEU A 5 5.61 0.14 -27.47
CA LEU A 5 4.76 0.15 -28.65
C LEU A 5 3.44 0.86 -28.31
N ARG A 6 3.24 2.03 -28.93
CA ARG A 6 1.94 2.71 -28.92
C ARG A 6 0.97 1.90 -29.76
N GLY A 7 0.11 1.15 -29.11
CA GLY A 7 -1.14 0.71 -29.70
C GLY A 7 -2.06 1.94 -29.83
N SER A 8 -2.59 2.19 -31.00
CA SER A 8 -3.56 3.25 -31.31
C SER A 8 -4.93 2.91 -30.72
N GLY A 9 -5.17 3.36 -29.52
CA GLY A 9 -6.41 3.42 -28.76
C GLY A 9 -6.15 4.32 -27.59
N ASP A 10 -7.11 5.14 -27.13
CA ASP A 10 -6.98 6.03 -25.97
C ASP A 10 -6.56 5.23 -24.74
N ASN A 11 -5.26 4.94 -24.61
CA ASN A 11 -4.71 4.16 -23.51
C ASN A 11 -4.52 5.11 -22.32
N GLU A 12 -5.60 5.36 -21.60
CA GLU A 12 -5.62 6.17 -20.39
C GLU A 12 -4.85 5.43 -19.29
N MET A 13 -3.55 5.74 -19.15
CA MET A 13 -2.71 5.16 -18.10
C MET A 13 -3.10 5.75 -16.75
N ARG A 14 -3.56 4.89 -15.84
CA ARG A 14 -3.85 5.23 -14.44
C ARG A 14 -2.67 4.90 -13.55
N VAL A 15 -2.14 5.89 -12.85
CA VAL A 15 -1.11 5.70 -11.84
C VAL A 15 -1.70 5.88 -10.43
N THR A 16 -1.16 5.16 -9.47
CA THR A 16 -1.36 5.45 -8.04
C THR A 16 -0.02 5.69 -7.36
N ILE A 17 0.03 6.67 -6.47
CA ILE A 17 1.23 7.07 -5.73
C ILE A 17 0.90 7.02 -4.24
N HIS A 18 1.75 6.36 -3.45
CA HIS A 18 1.57 6.30 -2.00
C HIS A 18 2.89 6.03 -1.28
N GLN A 19 2.99 6.54 -0.06
CA GLN A 19 4.10 6.23 0.85
C GLN A 19 4.13 4.72 1.13
N PRO A 20 5.32 4.10 1.27
CA PRO A 20 5.43 2.69 1.63
C PRO A 20 4.88 2.46 3.04
N GLN A 21 3.90 1.57 3.17
CA GLN A 21 3.32 1.15 4.45
C GLN A 21 3.85 -0.21 4.86
N PHE A 22 4.02 -0.41 6.17
CA PHE A 22 4.35 -1.71 6.73
C PHE A 22 3.08 -2.57 6.83
N LEU A 23 3.11 -3.79 6.25
CA LEU A 23 1.96 -4.71 6.22
C LEU A 23 0.65 -4.00 5.89
N PRO A 24 0.52 -3.34 4.72
CA PRO A 24 -0.57 -2.42 4.42
C PRO A 24 -1.96 -3.05 4.54
N TRP A 25 -2.97 -2.20 4.68
CA TRP A 25 -4.37 -2.58 4.77
C TRP A 25 -5.01 -2.81 3.39
N LEU A 26 -6.24 -3.34 3.37
CA LEU A 26 -6.91 -3.71 2.12
C LEU A 26 -7.13 -2.55 1.14
N GLY A 27 -7.48 -1.36 1.62
CA GLY A 27 -7.66 -0.20 0.74
C GLY A 27 -6.38 0.25 0.03
N TYR A 28 -5.21 -0.01 0.63
CA TYR A 28 -3.92 0.20 -0.03
C TYR A 28 -3.71 -0.76 -1.21
N LEU A 29 -4.01 -2.06 -1.02
CA LEU A 29 -3.93 -3.06 -2.08
C LEU A 29 -4.99 -2.85 -3.16
N ASP A 30 -6.23 -2.49 -2.79
CA ASP A 30 -7.29 -2.17 -3.75
C ASP A 30 -6.88 -1.04 -4.69
N LYS A 31 -6.27 0.02 -4.14
CA LYS A 31 -5.79 1.13 -4.94
C LYS A 31 -4.69 0.72 -5.93
N ILE A 32 -3.77 -0.14 -5.51
CA ILE A 32 -2.71 -0.67 -6.39
C ILE A 32 -3.33 -1.56 -7.48
N ASP A 33 -4.26 -2.44 -7.13
CA ASP A 33 -4.90 -3.36 -8.07
C ASP A 33 -5.77 -2.64 -9.14
N ARG A 34 -6.16 -1.39 -8.88
CA ARG A 34 -6.90 -0.53 -9.83
C ARG A 34 -6.00 0.30 -10.75
N ALA A 35 -4.70 0.29 -10.54
CA ALA A 35 -3.75 1.11 -11.28
C ALA A 35 -2.92 0.30 -12.26
N ASP A 36 -2.48 0.95 -13.34
CA ASP A 36 -1.55 0.38 -14.33
C ASP A 36 -0.09 0.46 -13.85
N LEU A 37 0.18 1.37 -12.90
CA LEU A 37 1.48 1.53 -12.27
C LEU A 37 1.31 2.03 -10.84
N PHE A 38 2.08 1.46 -9.91
CA PHE A 38 2.22 1.97 -8.55
C PHE A 38 3.57 2.63 -8.35
N ILE A 39 3.58 3.90 -7.91
CA ILE A 39 4.80 4.62 -7.53
C ILE A 39 4.86 4.72 -6.01
N VAL A 40 5.89 4.12 -5.44
CA VAL A 40 6.20 4.19 -4.00
C VAL A 40 6.83 5.55 -3.69
N LEU A 41 6.17 6.35 -2.86
CA LEU A 41 6.60 7.70 -2.50
C LEU A 41 7.47 7.67 -1.23
N GLU A 42 8.71 7.22 -1.34
CA GLU A 42 9.67 7.09 -0.24
C GLU A 42 10.51 8.35 -0.01
N THR A 43 10.42 9.33 -0.92
CA THR A 43 11.22 10.56 -0.91
C THR A 43 10.66 11.67 -0.01
N VAL A 44 9.53 11.44 0.65
CA VAL A 44 8.88 12.39 1.55
C VAL A 44 9.23 12.14 3.01
N GLN A 45 8.91 13.11 3.88
CA GLN A 45 9.22 13.05 5.31
C GLN A 45 8.57 11.85 5.99
N PHE A 46 9.35 11.14 6.80
CA PHE A 46 8.88 10.05 7.67
C PHE A 46 8.05 10.58 8.84
N LYS A 47 6.96 9.89 9.14
CA LYS A 47 6.12 10.13 10.33
C LYS A 47 6.14 8.91 11.22
N LYS A 48 6.73 9.05 12.41
CA LYS A 48 6.79 7.96 13.40
C LYS A 48 5.42 7.60 13.94
N ASN A 49 5.20 6.30 14.17
CA ASN A 49 3.94 5.76 14.69
C ASN A 49 2.74 5.96 13.77
N GLU A 50 3.01 6.15 12.48
CA GLU A 50 2.04 6.09 11.39
C GLU A 50 2.14 4.73 10.67
N TRP A 51 1.36 4.53 9.63
CA TRP A 51 1.30 3.30 8.86
C TRP A 51 2.61 2.90 8.18
N GLN A 52 3.61 3.79 8.17
CA GLN A 52 4.93 3.53 7.58
C GLN A 52 5.74 2.51 8.38
N ASN A 53 5.61 2.47 9.71
CA ASN A 53 6.37 1.54 10.54
C ASN A 53 5.52 0.64 11.45
N ARG A 54 4.18 0.66 11.33
CA ARG A 54 3.31 -0.23 12.09
C ARG A 54 1.98 -0.50 11.38
N ASN A 55 1.38 -1.62 11.71
CA ASN A 55 0.00 -1.93 11.32
C ASN A 55 -0.66 -2.85 12.35
N ARG A 56 -1.97 -3.05 12.23
CA ARG A 56 -2.79 -3.83 13.16
C ARG A 56 -3.05 -5.23 12.63
N ILE A 57 -3.02 -6.21 13.52
CA ILE A 57 -3.47 -7.58 13.26
C ILE A 57 -4.59 -7.96 14.21
N ARG A 58 -5.39 -8.98 13.85
CA ARG A 58 -6.48 -9.53 14.67
C ARG A 58 -5.95 -10.24 15.91
N THR A 59 -6.66 -10.07 17.04
CA THR A 59 -6.45 -10.82 18.29
C THR A 59 -7.80 -11.25 18.86
N SER A 60 -7.82 -12.09 19.91
CA SER A 60 -9.05 -12.46 20.63
C SER A 60 -9.75 -11.26 21.27
N GLU A 61 -8.98 -10.24 21.67
CA GLU A 61 -9.46 -9.03 22.35
C GLU A 61 -9.71 -7.83 21.41
N GLY A 62 -9.71 -8.07 20.09
CA GLY A 62 -9.83 -7.01 19.07
C GLY A 62 -8.62 -7.00 18.15
N TRP A 63 -7.65 -6.13 18.37
CA TRP A 63 -6.47 -6.01 17.56
C TRP A 63 -5.22 -5.59 18.36
N GLN A 64 -4.05 -5.79 17.78
CA GLN A 64 -2.78 -5.28 18.31
C GLN A 64 -1.89 -4.69 17.20
N TRP A 65 -0.99 -3.78 17.59
CA TRP A 65 0.02 -3.25 16.70
C TRP A 65 1.18 -4.23 16.50
N LEU A 66 1.58 -4.41 15.26
CA LEU A 66 2.93 -4.86 14.90
C LEU A 66 3.74 -3.63 14.50
N THR A 67 4.76 -3.30 15.28
CA THR A 67 5.56 -2.08 15.08
C THR A 67 7.02 -2.43 14.80
N VAL A 68 7.53 -1.98 13.65
CA VAL A 68 8.96 -2.01 13.35
C VAL A 68 9.63 -0.85 14.10
N PRO A 69 10.55 -1.12 15.03
CA PRO A 69 11.26 -0.09 15.76
C PRO A 69 12.29 0.59 14.85
N VAL A 70 12.34 1.91 14.88
CA VAL A 70 13.19 2.69 13.98
C VAL A 70 14.08 3.68 14.73
N LEU A 71 15.26 3.92 14.16
CA LEU A 71 16.16 5.01 14.49
C LEU A 71 15.87 6.14 13.48
N HIS A 72 15.35 7.26 13.95
CA HIS A 72 14.96 8.36 13.06
C HIS A 72 15.25 9.73 13.69
N ARG A 73 15.42 10.72 12.83
CA ARG A 73 15.53 12.15 13.19
C ARG A 73 14.39 12.94 12.56
N PHE A 74 14.01 14.05 13.17
CA PHE A 74 13.01 14.95 12.60
C PHE A 74 13.44 15.42 11.20
N GLY A 75 12.50 15.49 10.27
CA GLY A 75 12.76 15.91 8.89
C GLY A 75 13.33 14.83 7.97
N GLN A 76 13.72 13.67 8.49
CA GLN A 76 14.28 12.57 7.72
C GLN A 76 13.26 12.00 6.72
N ARG A 77 13.69 11.69 5.50
CA ARG A 77 12.86 11.07 4.47
C ARG A 77 12.69 9.57 4.74
N ILE A 78 11.60 8.96 4.23
CA ILE A 78 11.26 7.56 4.51
C ILE A 78 12.38 6.60 4.09
N HIS A 79 12.98 6.81 2.91
CA HIS A 79 14.07 5.97 2.40
C HIS A 79 15.39 6.06 3.18
N GLU A 80 15.51 7.04 4.10
CA GLU A 80 16.70 7.21 4.94
C GLU A 80 16.55 6.55 6.32
N VAL A 81 15.32 6.11 6.68
CA VAL A 81 15.01 5.62 8.03
C VAL A 81 15.60 4.24 8.26
N GLN A 82 16.40 4.09 9.31
CA GLN A 82 17.01 2.82 9.69
C GLN A 82 16.13 2.08 10.69
N ILE A 83 16.09 0.75 10.56
CA ILE A 83 15.47 -0.14 11.55
C ILE A 83 16.41 -0.26 12.74
N ASN A 84 15.86 -0.23 13.97
CA ASN A 84 16.65 -0.46 15.17
C ASN A 84 17.10 -1.93 15.23
N PRO A 85 18.40 -2.22 15.10
CA PRO A 85 18.90 -3.60 15.03
C PRO A 85 18.86 -4.34 16.36
N THR A 86 18.77 -3.62 17.49
CA THR A 86 18.85 -4.22 18.84
C THR A 86 17.51 -4.74 19.35
N ALA A 87 16.41 -4.41 18.69
CA ALA A 87 15.08 -4.81 19.12
C ALA A 87 14.69 -6.18 18.52
N ALA A 88 14.18 -7.08 19.36
CA ALA A 88 13.71 -8.42 18.95
C ALA A 88 12.31 -8.40 18.29
N TRP A 89 12.04 -7.37 17.46
CA TRP A 89 10.71 -7.14 16.89
C TRP A 89 10.27 -8.26 15.93
N ARG A 90 11.23 -8.87 15.20
CA ARG A 90 10.94 -9.94 14.23
C ARG A 90 10.31 -11.15 14.91
N GLU A 91 10.95 -11.61 15.97
CA GLU A 91 10.47 -12.76 16.78
C GLU A 91 9.12 -12.45 17.44
N GLN A 92 8.96 -11.23 17.97
CA GLN A 92 7.72 -10.78 18.59
C GLN A 92 6.57 -10.76 17.57
N HIS A 93 6.78 -10.24 16.36
CA HIS A 93 5.79 -10.21 15.30
C HIS A 93 5.41 -11.62 14.83
N LEU A 94 6.40 -12.48 14.57
CA LEU A 94 6.17 -13.86 14.14
C LEU A 94 5.41 -14.65 15.21
N ARG A 95 5.80 -14.53 16.47
CA ARG A 95 5.09 -15.16 17.59
C ARG A 95 3.63 -14.68 17.69
N ALA A 96 3.39 -13.38 17.53
CA ALA A 96 2.05 -12.82 17.55
C ALA A 96 1.20 -13.37 16.39
N LEU A 97 1.76 -13.40 15.18
CA LEU A 97 1.08 -13.98 14.01
C LEU A 97 0.77 -15.47 14.19
N GLU A 98 1.73 -16.24 14.68
CA GLU A 98 1.55 -17.68 14.94
C GLU A 98 0.47 -17.95 15.98
N MET A 99 0.43 -17.16 17.06
CA MET A 99 -0.52 -17.30 18.13
C MET A 99 -1.92 -16.89 17.71
N HIS A 100 -2.07 -15.70 17.15
CA HIS A 100 -3.40 -15.14 16.84
C HIS A 100 -4.04 -15.74 15.59
N TYR A 101 -3.25 -16.21 14.64
CA TYR A 101 -3.73 -16.88 13.43
C TYR A 101 -3.56 -18.41 13.46
N ALA A 102 -3.39 -19.01 14.65
CA ALA A 102 -3.21 -20.47 14.78
C ALA A 102 -4.35 -21.29 14.13
N ARG A 103 -5.56 -20.74 14.08
CA ARG A 103 -6.75 -21.36 13.47
C ARG A 103 -7.09 -20.82 12.08
N ALA A 104 -6.27 -19.94 11.51
CA ALA A 104 -6.52 -19.41 10.17
C ALA A 104 -6.28 -20.49 9.10
N PRO A 105 -7.24 -20.72 8.18
CA PRO A 105 -7.20 -21.87 7.26
C PRO A 105 -5.98 -21.88 6.33
N PHE A 106 -5.44 -20.71 6.00
CA PHE A 106 -4.33 -20.55 5.06
C PHE A 106 -3.03 -20.09 5.72
N ARG A 107 -2.94 -20.16 7.05
CA ARG A 107 -1.73 -19.81 7.82
C ARG A 107 -0.48 -20.52 7.29
N ASP A 108 -0.56 -21.84 7.16
CA ASP A 108 0.59 -22.68 6.81
C ASP A 108 1.03 -22.50 5.35
N ARG A 109 0.17 -21.89 4.52
CA ARG A 109 0.50 -21.54 3.14
C ARG A 109 1.32 -20.25 3.03
N TYR A 110 1.06 -19.23 3.85
CA TYR A 110 1.61 -17.88 3.66
C TYR A 110 2.58 -17.43 4.76
N LEU A 111 2.42 -17.95 5.98
CA LEU A 111 3.28 -17.53 7.09
C LEU A 111 4.75 -17.96 6.93
N PRO A 112 5.10 -19.11 6.32
CA PRO A 112 6.50 -19.46 6.05
C PRO A 112 7.22 -18.43 5.16
N ASP A 113 6.57 -17.91 4.12
CA ASP A 113 7.16 -16.90 3.22
C ASP A 113 7.41 -15.59 3.97
N LEU A 114 6.45 -15.16 4.81
CA LEU A 114 6.62 -13.97 5.65
C LEU A 114 7.74 -14.15 6.67
N ARG A 115 7.88 -15.36 7.25
CA ARG A 115 8.99 -15.70 8.12
C ARG A 115 10.33 -15.56 7.39
N ALA A 116 10.47 -16.18 6.22
CA ALA A 116 11.67 -16.09 5.40
C ALA A 116 12.02 -14.62 5.02
N LEU A 117 10.99 -13.79 4.76
CA LEU A 117 11.17 -12.37 4.52
C LEU A 117 11.70 -11.66 5.78
N TYR A 118 11.17 -11.97 6.98
CA TYR A 118 11.59 -11.35 8.23
C TYR A 118 13.01 -11.76 8.67
N GLU A 119 13.44 -12.96 8.32
CA GLU A 119 14.79 -13.48 8.63
C GLU A 119 15.90 -12.76 7.85
N ARG A 120 15.55 -12.07 6.76
CA ARG A 120 16.53 -11.28 6.01
C ARG A 120 17.04 -10.08 6.83
N PRO A 121 18.33 -9.69 6.66
CA PRO A 121 18.94 -8.61 7.44
C PRO A 121 18.52 -7.23 6.93
N TRP A 122 17.32 -6.81 7.25
CA TRP A 122 16.83 -5.49 6.88
C TRP A 122 17.45 -4.40 7.75
N ALA A 123 18.17 -3.47 7.13
CA ALA A 123 18.69 -2.27 7.79
C ALA A 123 17.76 -1.06 7.56
N ASN A 124 17.09 -1.00 6.42
CA ASN A 124 16.29 0.15 6.00
C ASN A 124 14.79 -0.16 6.04
N LEU A 125 13.98 0.78 6.58
CA LEU A 125 12.53 0.61 6.70
C LEU A 125 11.83 0.57 5.34
N SER A 126 12.23 1.42 4.40
CA SER A 126 11.61 1.50 3.08
C SER A 126 11.86 0.22 2.27
N GLU A 127 13.04 -0.36 2.36
CA GLU A 127 13.38 -1.63 1.71
C GLU A 127 12.55 -2.79 2.27
N LEU A 128 12.41 -2.87 3.60
CA LEU A 128 11.52 -3.84 4.24
C LEU A 128 10.08 -3.68 3.76
N ASN A 129 9.55 -2.45 3.80
CA ASN A 129 8.18 -2.18 3.38
C ASN A 129 7.94 -2.56 1.92
N LEU A 130 8.87 -2.22 1.04
CA LEU A 130 8.79 -2.57 -0.38
C LEU A 130 8.80 -4.09 -0.60
N ALA A 131 9.63 -4.82 0.14
CA ALA A 131 9.65 -6.28 0.08
C ALA A 131 8.35 -6.91 0.60
N VAL A 132 7.79 -6.38 1.70
CA VAL A 132 6.49 -6.81 2.24
C VAL A 132 5.34 -6.50 1.26
N ILE A 133 5.33 -5.31 0.66
CA ILE A 133 4.33 -4.93 -0.34
C ILE A 133 4.40 -5.88 -1.54
N ARG A 134 5.59 -6.13 -2.10
CA ARG A 134 5.77 -7.06 -3.22
C ARG A 134 5.31 -8.47 -2.89
N TRP A 135 5.63 -8.97 -1.70
CA TRP A 135 5.16 -10.26 -1.23
C TRP A 135 3.63 -10.31 -1.13
N LEU A 136 2.98 -9.29 -0.54
CA LEU A 136 1.53 -9.22 -0.48
C LEU A 136 0.89 -9.19 -1.87
N LEU A 137 1.39 -8.35 -2.78
CA LEU A 137 0.86 -8.29 -4.14
C LEU A 137 0.96 -9.65 -4.85
N GLN A 138 2.10 -10.33 -4.73
CA GLN A 138 2.27 -11.67 -5.27
C GLN A 138 1.31 -12.68 -4.63
N ALA A 139 1.15 -12.67 -3.31
CA ALA A 139 0.27 -13.57 -2.58
C ALA A 139 -1.22 -13.36 -2.93
N TYR A 140 -1.61 -12.12 -3.22
CA TYR A 140 -2.95 -11.77 -3.72
C TYR A 140 -3.12 -12.02 -5.23
N GLY A 141 -2.06 -12.17 -6.00
CA GLY A 141 -2.12 -12.27 -7.47
C GLY A 141 -2.29 -10.90 -8.15
N ILE A 142 -1.90 -9.80 -7.49
CA ILE A 142 -1.89 -8.44 -8.07
C ILE A 142 -0.59 -8.26 -8.86
N THR A 143 -0.70 -7.93 -10.14
CA THR A 143 0.43 -7.86 -11.09
C THR A 143 0.86 -6.43 -11.43
N THR A 144 0.27 -5.42 -10.79
CA THR A 144 0.59 -4.01 -11.03
C THR A 144 2.09 -3.75 -10.80
N PRO A 145 2.81 -3.22 -11.80
CA PRO A 145 4.23 -2.92 -11.67
C PRO A 145 4.49 -1.82 -10.63
N ILE A 146 5.67 -1.89 -9.99
CA ILE A 146 6.08 -0.95 -8.93
C ILE A 146 7.34 -0.22 -9.37
N ARG A 147 7.35 1.12 -9.18
CA ARG A 147 8.53 1.99 -9.32
C ARG A 147 8.70 2.80 -8.04
N CYS A 148 9.89 3.30 -7.76
CA CYS A 148 10.16 4.18 -6.64
C CYS A 148 10.21 5.64 -7.10
N ALA A 149 9.68 6.57 -6.30
CA ALA A 149 9.65 7.99 -6.64
C ALA A 149 11.05 8.59 -6.79
N GLY A 150 12.03 8.08 -6.04
CA GLY A 150 13.43 8.47 -6.17
C GLY A 150 14.08 8.17 -7.53
N GLU A 151 13.43 7.37 -8.38
CA GLU A 151 13.88 7.10 -9.76
C GLU A 151 13.56 8.27 -10.71
N PHE A 152 12.72 9.22 -10.29
CA PHE A 152 12.17 10.28 -11.14
C PHE A 152 12.47 11.67 -10.57
N PRO A 153 12.78 12.67 -11.41
CA PRO A 153 12.82 14.06 -10.98
C PRO A 153 11.41 14.54 -10.65
N ALA A 154 11.25 15.21 -9.51
CA ALA A 154 9.99 15.81 -9.12
C ALA A 154 10.24 17.00 -8.18
N ARG A 155 9.37 18.02 -8.25
CA ARG A 155 9.42 19.19 -7.36
C ARG A 155 9.12 18.84 -5.91
N GLU A 156 9.53 19.70 -4.99
CA GLU A 156 9.33 19.45 -3.54
C GLU A 156 7.91 19.81 -3.07
N GLU A 157 7.20 20.70 -3.76
CA GLU A 157 5.81 21.03 -3.42
C GLU A 157 4.91 19.80 -3.61
N PRO A 158 4.03 19.46 -2.64
CA PRO A 158 3.32 18.19 -2.62
C PRO A 158 2.46 17.92 -3.86
N THR A 159 1.67 18.90 -4.33
CA THR A 159 0.81 18.73 -5.51
C THR A 159 1.64 18.63 -6.78
N ASP A 160 2.62 19.52 -6.93
CA ASP A 160 3.52 19.53 -8.08
C ASP A 160 4.32 18.24 -8.19
N ARG A 161 4.79 17.70 -7.07
CA ARG A 161 5.49 16.40 -7.02
C ARG A 161 4.64 15.29 -7.62
N LEU A 162 3.37 15.19 -7.21
CA LEU A 162 2.48 14.16 -7.72
C LEU A 162 2.20 14.33 -9.22
N ILE A 163 2.01 15.57 -9.67
CA ILE A 163 1.81 15.90 -11.10
C ILE A 163 3.07 15.55 -11.89
N ASP A 164 4.26 15.90 -11.41
CA ASP A 164 5.52 15.61 -12.09
C ASP A 164 5.74 14.10 -12.22
N LEU A 165 5.50 13.34 -11.15
CA LEU A 165 5.59 11.87 -11.18
C LEU A 165 4.61 11.27 -12.21
N CYS A 166 3.35 11.74 -12.23
CA CYS A 166 2.36 11.30 -13.22
C CYS A 166 2.83 11.57 -14.65
N ARG A 167 3.27 12.80 -14.93
CA ARG A 167 3.72 13.22 -16.27
C ARG A 167 4.95 12.45 -16.73
N THR A 168 5.91 12.22 -15.83
CA THR A 168 7.17 11.53 -16.18
C THR A 168 6.92 10.10 -16.65
N VAL A 169 5.89 9.42 -16.11
CA VAL A 169 5.53 8.07 -16.54
C VAL A 169 4.46 8.05 -17.64
N GLY A 170 4.00 9.22 -18.11
CA GLY A 170 2.98 9.35 -19.16
C GLY A 170 1.56 9.03 -18.69
N ALA A 171 1.30 9.13 -17.38
CA ALA A 171 -0.03 8.89 -16.83
C ALA A 171 -1.00 10.04 -17.16
N THR A 172 -2.22 9.69 -17.55
CA THR A 172 -3.32 10.61 -17.80
C THR A 172 -4.32 10.66 -16.64
N ARG A 173 -4.23 9.66 -15.71
CA ARG A 173 -5.10 9.54 -14.54
C ARG A 173 -4.28 9.28 -13.28
N TYR A 174 -4.62 9.96 -12.20
CA TYR A 174 -4.04 9.72 -10.88
C TYR A 174 -5.12 9.25 -9.91
N LEU A 175 -5.01 8.00 -9.44
CA LEU A 175 -5.88 7.42 -8.42
C LEU A 175 -5.33 7.73 -7.03
N ALA A 176 -5.93 8.68 -6.34
CA ALA A 176 -5.59 9.08 -4.98
C ALA A 176 -6.41 8.31 -3.94
N GLY A 177 -5.92 8.22 -2.70
CA GLY A 177 -6.69 7.66 -1.58
C GLY A 177 -7.82 8.59 -1.12
N PRO A 178 -8.80 8.10 -0.33
CA PRO A 178 -9.98 8.87 0.06
C PRO A 178 -9.67 10.14 0.86
N GLY A 179 -8.52 10.19 1.58
CA GLY A 179 -8.09 11.39 2.29
C GLY A 179 -7.56 12.52 1.41
N ALA A 180 -7.32 12.26 0.12
CA ALA A 180 -6.76 13.22 -0.81
C ALA A 180 -7.69 14.41 -1.09
N ASP A 181 -8.99 14.20 -0.99
CA ASP A 181 -10.02 15.21 -1.24
C ASP A 181 -9.88 16.48 -0.39
N HIS A 182 -9.27 16.35 0.79
CA HIS A 182 -9.14 17.46 1.76
C HIS A 182 -7.89 18.32 1.57
N TYR A 183 -6.86 17.86 0.84
CA TYR A 183 -5.59 18.58 0.75
C TYR A 183 -5.04 18.74 -0.66
N MET A 184 -5.66 18.09 -1.66
CA MET A 184 -5.20 18.20 -3.04
C MET A 184 -5.72 19.46 -3.72
N ASP A 185 -4.84 20.15 -4.43
CA ASP A 185 -5.17 21.28 -5.30
C ASP A 185 -5.75 20.76 -6.63
N LYS A 186 -7.07 20.53 -6.63
CA LYS A 186 -7.80 19.99 -7.81
C LYS A 186 -7.63 20.86 -9.06
N PRO A 187 -7.74 22.21 -8.99
CA PRO A 187 -7.50 23.09 -10.15
C PRO A 187 -6.12 22.88 -10.78
N ARG A 188 -5.08 22.62 -9.98
CA ARG A 188 -3.73 22.36 -10.51
C ARG A 188 -3.64 21.02 -11.24
N PHE A 189 -4.33 19.98 -10.76
CA PHE A 189 -4.44 18.72 -11.47
C PHE A 189 -5.13 18.90 -12.81
N GLU A 190 -6.27 19.57 -12.85
CA GLU A 190 -7.03 19.89 -14.08
C GLU A 190 -6.15 20.64 -15.10
N ALA A 191 -5.48 21.71 -14.66
CA ALA A 191 -4.56 22.48 -15.49
C ALA A 191 -3.35 21.67 -15.97
N SER A 192 -3.00 20.58 -15.27
CA SER A 192 -1.88 19.72 -15.63
C SER A 192 -2.18 18.71 -16.74
N GLY A 193 -3.47 18.49 -17.07
CA GLY A 193 -3.91 17.45 -17.98
C GLY A 193 -3.90 16.04 -17.38
N VAL A 194 -3.75 15.90 -16.05
CA VAL A 194 -3.85 14.64 -15.32
C VAL A 194 -5.18 14.61 -14.57
N ALA A 195 -6.08 13.72 -14.95
CA ALA A 195 -7.37 13.56 -14.26
C ALA A 195 -7.16 12.99 -12.85
N LEU A 196 -7.67 13.71 -11.84
CA LEU A 196 -7.65 13.25 -10.45
C LEU A 196 -8.88 12.38 -10.17
N GLU A 197 -8.64 11.13 -9.77
CA GLU A 197 -9.65 10.19 -9.31
C GLU A 197 -9.48 9.96 -7.81
N ILE A 198 -10.57 9.94 -7.05
CA ILE A 198 -10.54 9.60 -5.62
C ILE A 198 -11.05 8.17 -5.44
N GLN A 199 -10.26 7.36 -4.74
CA GLN A 199 -10.65 5.99 -4.44
C GLN A 199 -11.90 5.97 -3.56
N SER A 200 -12.94 5.31 -4.03
CA SER A 200 -14.05 4.85 -3.18
C SER A 200 -13.77 3.39 -2.80
N PHE A 201 -13.48 3.15 -1.52
CA PHE A 201 -13.20 1.82 -1.00
C PHE A 201 -14.19 1.46 0.09
N GLN A 202 -14.91 0.35 -0.11
CA GLN A 202 -15.76 -0.27 0.91
C GLN A 202 -15.07 -1.52 1.42
N HIS A 203 -14.79 -1.55 2.73
CA HIS A 203 -14.11 -2.69 3.36
C HIS A 203 -14.97 -3.95 3.22
N PRO A 204 -14.47 -5.05 2.63
CA PRO A 204 -15.23 -6.29 2.55
C PRO A 204 -15.38 -6.93 3.93
N THR A 205 -16.53 -7.55 4.18
CA THR A 205 -16.73 -8.40 5.36
C THR A 205 -16.41 -9.85 5.00
N TYR A 206 -15.67 -10.54 5.83
CA TYR A 206 -15.28 -11.94 5.68
C TYR A 206 -15.16 -12.60 7.05
N ARG A 207 -15.12 -13.94 7.06
CA ARG A 207 -14.95 -14.69 8.31
C ARG A 207 -13.50 -14.56 8.79
N GLN A 208 -13.31 -13.90 9.93
CA GLN A 208 -12.04 -13.82 10.63
C GLN A 208 -11.84 -14.97 11.62
N VAL A 209 -10.65 -15.06 12.21
CA VAL A 209 -10.32 -16.10 13.22
C VAL A 209 -11.12 -15.92 14.51
N TYR A 210 -11.54 -14.70 14.79
CA TYR A 210 -12.33 -14.32 16.00
C TYR A 210 -13.52 -13.44 15.63
N ASP A 211 -14.55 -13.49 16.44
CA ASP A 211 -15.70 -12.59 16.41
C ASP A 211 -15.61 -11.53 17.54
N PRO A 212 -16.26 -10.37 17.39
CA PRO A 212 -16.91 -9.86 16.19
C PRO A 212 -15.91 -9.44 15.11
N PHE A 213 -16.40 -9.18 13.88
CA PHE A 213 -15.56 -8.70 12.77
C PHE A 213 -14.86 -7.38 13.11
N GLU A 214 -13.54 -7.32 12.87
CA GLU A 214 -12.70 -6.15 13.09
C GLU A 214 -12.21 -5.61 11.73
N PRO A 215 -12.64 -4.43 11.27
CA PRO A 215 -12.22 -3.85 10.01
C PRO A 215 -10.85 -3.16 10.09
N ASN A 216 -10.34 -2.77 8.91
CA ASN A 216 -9.13 -1.94 8.77
C ASN A 216 -7.86 -2.53 9.40
N LEU A 217 -7.74 -3.84 9.40
CA LEU A 217 -6.52 -4.56 9.74
C LEU A 217 -5.57 -4.61 8.55
N SER A 218 -4.33 -5.05 8.78
CA SER A 218 -3.40 -5.43 7.72
C SER A 218 -4.05 -6.42 6.76
N ALA A 219 -3.75 -6.30 5.48
CA ALA A 219 -4.23 -7.22 4.45
C ALA A 219 -3.81 -8.69 4.68
N ILE A 220 -2.83 -8.92 5.55
CA ILE A 220 -2.47 -10.29 5.95
C ILE A 220 -3.64 -11.02 6.63
N ASP A 221 -4.54 -10.31 7.31
CA ASP A 221 -5.71 -10.91 7.96
C ASP A 221 -6.63 -11.60 6.94
N LEU A 222 -7.02 -10.87 5.88
CA LEU A 222 -7.82 -11.45 4.81
C LEU A 222 -7.08 -12.59 4.10
N LEU A 223 -5.78 -12.43 3.85
CA LEU A 223 -4.95 -13.44 3.18
C LEU A 223 -4.91 -14.75 3.97
N LEU A 224 -4.68 -14.69 5.28
CA LEU A 224 -4.62 -15.88 6.13
C LEU A 224 -6.00 -16.53 6.34
N CYS A 225 -7.08 -15.74 6.28
CA CYS A 225 -8.45 -16.23 6.44
C CYS A 225 -9.08 -16.78 5.15
N MET A 226 -8.81 -16.18 3.98
CA MET A 226 -9.47 -16.49 2.71
C MET A 226 -8.53 -17.10 1.65
N GLY A 227 -7.21 -16.99 1.81
CA GLY A 227 -6.22 -17.57 0.91
C GLY A 227 -6.39 -17.14 -0.54
N PRO A 228 -6.54 -18.09 -1.49
CA PRO A 228 -6.68 -17.79 -2.92
C PRO A 228 -7.89 -16.92 -3.27
N GLU A 229 -8.91 -16.88 -2.42
CA GLU A 229 -10.12 -16.06 -2.62
C GLU A 229 -9.93 -14.62 -2.13
N ALA A 230 -8.79 -14.28 -1.52
CA ALA A 230 -8.56 -12.95 -0.94
C ALA A 230 -8.68 -11.83 -1.99
N LEU A 231 -8.19 -12.02 -3.22
CA LEU A 231 -8.30 -11.02 -4.27
C LEU A 231 -9.74 -10.82 -4.74
N SER A 232 -10.51 -11.89 -4.96
CA SER A 232 -11.92 -11.77 -5.35
C SER A 232 -12.70 -11.07 -4.24
N ARG A 233 -12.48 -11.42 -2.98
CA ARG A 233 -13.11 -10.77 -1.83
C ARG A 233 -12.74 -9.29 -1.72
N LEU A 234 -11.49 -8.92 -2.00
CA LEU A 234 -11.06 -7.51 -2.06
C LEU A 234 -11.83 -6.72 -3.12
N ARG A 235 -12.19 -7.35 -4.24
CA ARG A 235 -12.85 -6.73 -5.38
C ARG A 235 -14.38 -6.68 -5.27
N ASP A 236 -15.01 -7.50 -4.44
CA ASP A 236 -16.47 -7.69 -4.37
C ASP A 236 -17.27 -6.39 -4.15
N ASN A 237 -16.74 -5.47 -3.34
CA ASN A 237 -17.45 -4.26 -2.96
C ASN A 237 -16.99 -3.02 -3.76
N ARG A 238 -16.32 -3.21 -4.89
CA ARG A 238 -15.91 -2.09 -5.72
C ARG A 238 -17.13 -1.43 -6.36
N PRO A 239 -17.27 -0.10 -6.25
CA PRO A 239 -18.27 0.61 -7.03
C PRO A 239 -17.99 0.39 -8.52
N THR A 240 -19.04 0.25 -9.31
CA THR A 240 -18.98 -0.04 -10.75
C THR A 240 -18.34 1.11 -11.55
N THR A 241 -18.39 2.33 -11.00
CA THR A 241 -17.78 3.54 -11.56
C THR A 241 -16.87 4.19 -10.53
N LEU A 242 -15.69 4.62 -10.97
CA LEU A 242 -14.86 5.55 -10.19
C LEU A 242 -15.53 6.92 -10.31
N ASP A 243 -15.85 7.56 -9.18
CA ASP A 243 -16.36 8.92 -9.18
C ASP A 243 -15.26 9.84 -9.73
N ALA A 244 -15.37 10.23 -10.99
CA ALA A 244 -14.53 11.27 -11.57
C ALA A 244 -14.87 12.58 -10.88
N VAL A 245 -13.92 13.17 -10.17
CA VAL A 245 -14.05 14.53 -9.61
C VAL A 245 -13.99 15.49 -10.78
N GLY A 246 -15.15 15.95 -11.25
CA GLY A 246 -15.20 16.90 -12.37
C GLY A 246 -16.52 16.93 -13.15
N ALA A 247 -17.50 16.08 -12.84
CA ALA A 247 -18.82 16.13 -13.47
C ALA A 247 -19.86 16.71 -12.51
N SER A 248 -19.69 17.95 -12.10
CA SER A 248 -20.78 18.73 -11.51
C SER A 248 -21.11 19.88 -12.47
N ARG A 249 -22.35 19.85 -12.95
CA ARG A 249 -22.97 20.87 -13.81
C ARG A 249 -23.01 22.24 -13.14
#